data_97712c14f7521c7a77f8e5f4e81caef2
#
_entry.id   97712c14f7521c7a77f8e5f4e81caef2
#
_cell.length_a   1.000
_cell.length_b   1.000
_cell.length_c   1.000
_cell.angle_alpha   90.00
_cell.angle_beta   90.00
_cell.angle_gamma   90.00
#
_symmetry.space_group_name_H-M   'P 1'
#
loop_
_entity.id
_entity.type
_entity.pdbx_description
1 polymer ?
#
loop_
_entity_poly.entity_id
_entity_poly.type
_entity_poly.pdbx_seq_one_letter_code
_entity_poly.pdbx_strand_id
1 'polypeptide(L)'
;FKLDARTDAYRLINSDGDGLSGLTVDRYADVLLCEVFSLGIAQRLPKWLPLMHELAGTKFARVQVDHDLGSLEGIKPSTFNETNAAAPRTVKIRENGVRYEVDFAEGHKTGFFCDQRENRGAIAQFSKGARVLDLCCYTGGFSLCAKILGEANDVTSVDLDEAAVAQARRNANLNQVRLNFVHADAFAYARQMYQNKESWDLVVLDPPKFIFTRDAHGNWEGRQKYEDLNQLAIGLVKAGGIFVTCSCSGLLSLEDFEQHVIKAAHRLNRRLQFFNRTGPGPDHPVYSNCLEGRYLKVLWSRVT
;
A
#
# COMPACT_ATOMS: atom_id res chain seq x y z
N PHE A 1 11.24 5.09 16.58
CA PHE A 1 11.12 3.73 16.00
C PHE A 1 12.41 3.22 15.37
N LYS A 2 13.46 4.08 15.27
CA LYS A 2 14.77 3.73 14.67
C LYS A 2 14.64 3.14 13.25
N LEU A 3 13.76 3.72 12.44
CA LEU A 3 13.45 3.21 11.10
C LEU A 3 14.65 3.27 10.16
N ASP A 4 15.52 4.27 10.30
CA ASP A 4 16.74 4.44 9.48
C ASP A 4 17.65 3.20 9.46
N ALA A 5 17.57 2.33 10.47
CA ALA A 5 18.32 1.08 10.49
C ALA A 5 17.81 0.05 9.45
N ARG A 6 16.52 0.15 9.06
CA ARG A 6 15.83 -0.84 8.21
C ARG A 6 15.40 -0.27 6.86
N THR A 7 15.13 1.02 6.81
CA THR A 7 14.56 1.67 5.63
C THR A 7 15.01 3.12 5.52
N ASP A 8 15.09 3.62 4.31
CA ASP A 8 15.23 5.04 3.98
C ASP A 8 13.94 5.62 3.36
N ALA A 9 12.82 4.87 3.49
CA ALA A 9 11.49 5.31 3.07
C ALA A 9 10.47 5.11 4.20
N TYR A 10 9.94 6.22 4.75
CA TYR A 10 8.95 6.20 5.83
C TYR A 10 8.18 7.50 5.95
N ARG A 11 7.02 7.46 6.59
CA ARG A 11 6.24 8.63 6.95
C ARG A 11 6.95 9.40 8.06
N LEU A 12 7.31 10.66 7.77
CA LEU A 12 7.93 11.58 8.72
C LEU A 12 6.88 12.37 9.50
N ILE A 13 5.79 12.76 8.83
CA ILE A 13 4.65 13.49 9.42
C ILE A 13 3.35 12.88 8.90
N ASN A 14 2.47 12.45 9.80
CA ASN A 14 1.19 11.81 9.50
C ASN A 14 0.00 12.71 9.88
N SER A 15 -0.02 13.94 9.40
CA SER A 15 -1.15 14.87 9.54
C SER A 15 -1.71 14.93 10.98
N ASP A 16 -3.01 14.65 11.13
CA ASP A 16 -3.68 14.65 12.43
C ASP A 16 -3.03 13.73 13.45
N GLY A 17 -2.47 12.61 12.99
CA GLY A 17 -1.77 11.64 13.84
C GLY A 17 -0.53 12.20 14.55
N ASP A 18 0.09 13.23 13.99
CA ASP A 18 1.24 13.95 14.57
C ASP A 18 0.87 15.38 15.02
N GLY A 19 -0.42 15.74 14.99
CA GLY A 19 -0.90 17.07 15.39
C GLY A 19 -0.57 18.18 14.39
N LEU A 20 -0.19 17.84 13.16
CA LEU A 20 0.07 18.77 12.05
C LEU A 20 -0.98 18.61 10.96
N SER A 21 -2.25 18.79 11.34
CA SER A 21 -3.40 18.64 10.47
C SER A 21 -3.20 19.34 9.12
N GLY A 22 -3.47 18.63 8.03
CA GLY A 22 -3.34 19.15 6.69
C GLY A 22 -1.94 19.01 6.06
N LEU A 23 -1.01 18.26 6.69
CA LEU A 23 0.31 17.95 6.14
C LEU A 23 0.64 16.48 6.30
N THR A 24 0.95 15.80 5.21
CA THR A 24 1.72 14.54 5.26
C THR A 24 3.09 14.74 4.65
N VAL A 25 4.10 14.09 5.22
CA VAL A 25 5.47 14.12 4.71
C VAL A 25 6.03 12.72 4.74
N ASP A 26 6.34 12.19 3.56
CA ASP A 26 7.08 10.96 3.40
C ASP A 26 8.54 11.24 3.04
N ARG A 27 9.46 10.55 3.66
CA ARG A 27 10.85 10.50 3.26
C ARG A 27 11.07 9.38 2.25
N TYR A 28 11.79 9.68 1.17
CA TYR A 28 12.28 8.72 0.20
C TYR A 28 13.77 9.01 -0.08
N ALA A 29 14.66 8.30 0.59
CA ALA A 29 16.10 8.58 0.56
C ALA A 29 16.42 10.06 0.85
N ASP A 30 16.86 10.83 -0.15
CA ASP A 30 17.20 12.25 -0.05
C ASP A 30 16.01 13.20 -0.29
N VAL A 31 14.82 12.68 -0.58
CA VAL A 31 13.65 13.48 -0.97
C VAL A 31 12.57 13.42 0.12
N LEU A 32 12.03 14.58 0.46
CA LEU A 32 10.77 14.70 1.21
C LEU A 32 9.62 14.91 0.22
N LEU A 33 8.63 14.04 0.27
CA LEU A 33 7.38 14.21 -0.45
C LEU A 33 6.33 14.76 0.50
N CYS A 34 5.89 15.99 0.27
CA CYS A 34 4.94 16.70 1.11
C CYS A 34 3.58 16.77 0.40
N GLU A 35 2.52 16.23 1.00
CA GLU A 35 1.14 16.47 0.55
C GLU A 35 0.52 17.54 1.43
N VAL A 36 -0.02 18.59 0.80
CA VAL A 36 -0.55 19.79 1.47
C VAL A 36 -2.05 19.88 1.25
N PHE A 37 -2.80 19.89 2.34
CA PHE A 37 -4.25 19.87 2.35
C PHE A 37 -4.88 21.13 2.94
N SER A 38 -4.09 22.14 3.36
CA SER A 38 -4.63 23.42 3.86
C SER A 38 -3.78 24.61 3.49
N LEU A 39 -4.41 25.76 3.32
CA LEU A 39 -3.73 27.04 3.03
C LEU A 39 -2.73 27.39 4.14
N GLY A 40 -3.10 27.16 5.39
CA GLY A 40 -2.25 27.45 6.54
C GLY A 40 -0.93 26.68 6.51
N ILE A 41 -0.95 25.42 6.06
CA ILE A 41 0.25 24.61 5.83
C ILE A 41 1.02 25.12 4.60
N ALA A 42 0.35 25.37 3.47
CA ALA A 42 0.99 25.87 2.26
C ALA A 42 1.82 27.14 2.51
N GLN A 43 1.31 28.06 3.31
CA GLN A 43 2.00 29.32 3.68
C GLN A 43 3.22 29.10 4.59
N ARG A 44 3.22 28.06 5.42
CA ARG A 44 4.28 27.77 6.40
C ARG A 44 5.35 26.83 5.87
N LEU A 45 4.97 25.94 4.96
CA LEU A 45 5.85 24.88 4.45
C LEU A 45 7.20 25.39 3.94
N PRO A 46 7.30 26.51 3.18
CA PRO A 46 8.61 27.02 2.72
C PRO A 46 9.57 27.35 3.88
N LYS A 47 9.04 27.77 5.04
CA LYS A 47 9.86 28.04 6.24
C LYS A 47 10.21 26.78 7.01
N TRP A 48 9.39 25.73 6.92
CA TRP A 48 9.58 24.47 7.63
C TRP A 48 10.48 23.50 6.87
N LEU A 49 10.51 23.56 5.54
CA LEU A 49 11.32 22.63 4.73
C LEU A 49 12.80 22.62 5.12
N PRO A 50 13.50 23.76 5.37
CA PRO A 50 14.90 23.71 5.79
C PRO A 50 15.09 22.95 7.11
N LEU A 51 14.19 23.13 8.09
CA LEU A 51 14.23 22.43 9.37
C LEU A 51 13.97 20.92 9.18
N MET A 52 13.01 20.56 8.32
CA MET A 52 12.73 19.17 8.01
C MET A 52 13.92 18.49 7.32
N HIS A 53 14.59 19.19 6.40
CA HIS A 53 15.80 18.70 5.74
C HIS A 53 16.94 18.47 6.74
N GLU A 54 17.14 19.38 7.66
CA GLU A 54 18.13 19.24 8.72
C GLU A 54 17.85 18.01 9.59
N LEU A 55 16.60 17.87 10.06
CA LEU A 55 16.19 16.77 10.94
C LEU A 55 16.20 15.42 10.25
N ALA A 56 15.78 15.36 8.99
CA ALA A 56 15.66 14.11 8.24
C ALA A 56 16.93 13.76 7.44
N GLY A 57 17.93 14.65 7.36
CA GLY A 57 19.15 14.43 6.56
C GLY A 57 18.84 14.34 5.07
N THR A 58 17.88 15.12 4.56
CA THR A 58 17.44 15.12 3.16
C THR A 58 17.83 16.41 2.44
N LYS A 59 17.77 16.43 1.10
CA LYS A 59 18.22 17.57 0.30
C LYS A 59 17.15 18.18 -0.58
N PHE A 60 16.17 17.38 -0.98
CA PHE A 60 15.16 17.76 -1.97
C PHE A 60 13.77 17.62 -1.39
N ALA A 61 12.84 18.42 -1.89
CA ALA A 61 11.43 18.27 -1.58
C ALA A 61 10.58 18.26 -2.86
N ARG A 62 9.53 17.46 -2.84
CA ARG A 62 8.40 17.54 -3.76
C ARG A 62 7.16 17.90 -2.97
N VAL A 63 6.39 18.84 -3.49
CA VAL A 63 5.16 19.28 -2.84
C VAL A 63 3.99 19.00 -3.79
N GLN A 64 3.05 18.23 -3.30
CA GLN A 64 1.80 17.91 -3.98
C GLN A 64 0.65 18.64 -3.28
N VAL A 65 -0.21 19.23 -4.06
CA VAL A 65 -1.46 19.87 -3.59
C VAL A 65 -2.58 19.16 -4.33
N ASP A 66 -3.50 18.56 -3.58
CA ASP A 66 -4.70 17.98 -4.18
C ASP A 66 -5.47 19.06 -4.94
N HIS A 67 -5.89 18.76 -6.16
CA HIS A 67 -6.51 19.73 -7.07
C HIS A 67 -7.79 20.34 -6.48
N ASP A 68 -8.65 19.50 -5.95
CA ASP A 68 -9.98 19.92 -5.47
C ASP A 68 -9.86 20.67 -4.15
N LEU A 69 -9.09 20.15 -3.21
CA LEU A 69 -8.80 20.80 -1.93
C LEU A 69 -7.99 22.09 -2.13
N GLY A 70 -7.00 22.06 -3.04
CA GLY A 70 -6.22 23.24 -3.38
C GLY A 70 -7.10 24.38 -3.89
N SER A 71 -8.08 24.07 -4.74
CA SER A 71 -9.05 25.06 -5.24
C SER A 71 -9.95 25.60 -4.13
N LEU A 72 -10.46 24.74 -3.24
CA LEU A 72 -11.29 25.14 -2.10
C LEU A 72 -10.53 26.02 -1.10
N GLU A 73 -9.28 25.67 -0.82
CA GLU A 73 -8.42 26.38 0.14
C GLU A 73 -7.71 27.60 -0.48
N GLY A 74 -7.82 27.81 -1.79
CA GLY A 74 -7.13 28.89 -2.51
C GLY A 74 -5.61 28.69 -2.63
N ILE A 75 -5.14 27.45 -2.58
CA ILE A 75 -3.73 27.11 -2.74
C ILE A 75 -3.37 27.07 -4.21
N LYS A 76 -2.35 27.82 -4.62
CA LYS A 76 -1.84 27.77 -5.98
C LYS A 76 -0.71 26.73 -6.08
N PRO A 77 -0.87 25.61 -6.82
CA PRO A 77 0.20 24.60 -6.98
C PRO A 77 1.51 25.20 -7.51
N SER A 78 1.42 26.25 -8.33
CA SER A 78 2.58 26.98 -8.87
C SER A 78 3.51 27.57 -7.78
N THR A 79 3.02 27.75 -6.56
CA THR A 79 3.84 28.20 -5.41
C THR A 79 5.05 27.30 -5.16
N PHE A 80 4.97 26.02 -5.55
CA PHE A 80 5.99 25.01 -5.30
C PHE A 80 6.75 24.56 -6.55
N ASN A 81 6.58 25.25 -7.69
CA ASN A 81 7.20 24.85 -8.96
C ASN A 81 8.73 24.77 -8.88
N GLU A 82 9.39 25.74 -8.25
CA GLU A 82 10.86 25.74 -8.11
C GLU A 82 11.33 24.58 -7.21
N THR A 83 10.63 24.35 -6.09
CA THR A 83 10.90 23.23 -5.18
C THR A 83 10.79 21.90 -5.93
N ASN A 84 9.72 21.73 -6.69
CA ASN A 84 9.46 20.50 -7.45
C ASN A 84 10.45 20.30 -8.61
N ALA A 85 10.86 21.38 -9.27
CA ALA A 85 11.83 21.32 -10.38
C ALA A 85 13.24 20.93 -9.90
N ALA A 86 13.61 21.29 -8.67
CA ALA A 86 14.90 20.93 -8.08
C ALA A 86 15.00 19.46 -7.68
N ALA A 87 13.88 18.81 -7.43
CA ALA A 87 13.85 17.43 -6.94
C ALA A 87 13.98 16.40 -8.08
N PRO A 88 14.69 15.28 -7.87
CA PRO A 88 14.79 14.22 -8.87
C PRO A 88 13.41 13.61 -9.18
N ARG A 89 13.21 13.16 -10.42
CA ARG A 89 11.99 12.47 -10.83
C ARG A 89 11.87 11.09 -10.15
N THR A 90 12.99 10.37 -10.05
CA THR A 90 13.03 9.02 -9.48
C THR A 90 14.06 8.96 -8.36
N VAL A 91 13.79 8.12 -7.38
CA VAL A 91 14.74 7.81 -6.31
C VAL A 91 14.80 6.30 -6.10
N LYS A 92 15.96 5.82 -5.64
CA LYS A 92 16.11 4.43 -5.18
C LYS A 92 16.06 4.42 -3.68
N ILE A 93 15.19 3.58 -3.13
CA ILE A 93 15.01 3.37 -1.70
C ILE A 93 15.34 1.93 -1.32
N ARG A 94 15.57 1.73 -0.04
CA ARG A 94 15.76 0.41 0.55
C ARG A 94 14.78 0.23 1.71
N GLU A 95 14.11 -0.91 1.74
CA GLU A 95 13.22 -1.31 2.84
C GLU A 95 13.51 -2.77 3.23
N ASN A 96 13.91 -3.02 4.48
CA ASN A 96 14.26 -4.34 4.97
C ASN A 96 15.27 -5.10 4.09
N GLY A 97 16.20 -4.39 3.44
CA GLY A 97 17.18 -4.97 2.52
C GLY A 97 16.70 -5.10 1.05
N VAL A 98 15.42 -4.97 0.78
CA VAL A 98 14.85 -4.96 -0.59
C VAL A 98 14.99 -3.55 -1.18
N ARG A 99 15.38 -3.46 -2.44
CA ARG A 99 15.56 -2.19 -3.16
C ARG A 99 14.38 -1.91 -4.07
N TYR A 100 13.94 -0.66 -4.07
CA TYR A 100 12.86 -0.19 -4.94
C TYR A 100 13.27 1.09 -5.63
N GLU A 101 12.78 1.31 -6.83
CA GLU A 101 12.79 2.58 -7.51
C GLU A 101 11.39 3.19 -7.42
N VAL A 102 11.32 4.42 -6.96
CA VAL A 102 10.09 5.20 -6.83
C VAL A 102 10.10 6.29 -7.87
N ASP A 103 9.09 6.33 -8.75
CA ASP A 103 8.89 7.40 -9.73
C ASP A 103 7.76 8.31 -9.24
N PHE A 104 8.07 9.56 -8.94
CA PHE A 104 7.11 10.53 -8.44
C PHE A 104 6.19 11.12 -9.52
N ALA A 105 6.47 10.88 -10.81
CA ALA A 105 5.66 11.38 -11.90
C ALA A 105 4.60 10.37 -12.39
N GLU A 106 4.89 9.08 -12.30
CA GLU A 106 4.03 8.01 -12.81
C GLU A 106 3.35 7.19 -11.69
N GLY A 107 3.79 7.37 -10.43
CA GLY A 107 3.23 6.61 -9.29
C GLY A 107 1.88 7.14 -8.85
N HIS A 108 0.98 6.23 -8.46
CA HIS A 108 -0.23 6.60 -7.73
C HIS A 108 0.15 7.24 -6.39
N LYS A 109 -0.49 8.35 -6.02
CA LYS A 109 -0.22 9.11 -4.79
C LYS A 109 1.29 9.42 -4.66
N THR A 110 1.93 8.83 -3.66
CA THR A 110 3.33 9.06 -3.30
C THR A 110 4.33 8.15 -4.05
N GLY A 111 3.87 7.24 -4.91
CA GLY A 111 4.70 6.31 -5.68
C GLY A 111 5.15 5.05 -4.92
N PHE A 112 5.07 5.05 -3.59
CA PHE A 112 5.36 3.90 -2.73
C PHE A 112 4.58 4.01 -1.42
N PHE A 113 4.03 2.90 -0.94
CA PHE A 113 3.17 2.87 0.25
C PHE A 113 3.96 2.48 1.49
N CYS A 114 4.46 3.45 2.24
CA CYS A 114 5.25 3.22 3.46
C CYS A 114 4.44 2.53 4.58
N ASP A 115 3.13 2.71 4.59
CA ASP A 115 2.21 2.13 5.58
C ASP A 115 2.18 0.59 5.58
N GLN A 116 2.43 -0.04 4.44
CA GLN A 116 2.47 -1.50 4.29
C GLN A 116 3.83 -2.14 4.66
N ARG A 117 4.84 -1.36 5.06
CA ARG A 117 6.21 -1.85 5.35
C ARG A 117 6.25 -3.05 6.29
N GLU A 118 5.54 -2.98 7.41
CA GLU A 118 5.56 -4.05 8.40
C GLU A 118 4.84 -5.30 7.87
N ASN A 119 3.74 -5.11 7.13
CA ASN A 119 3.00 -6.20 6.51
C ASN A 119 3.82 -6.87 5.40
N ARG A 120 4.51 -6.10 4.55
CA ARG A 120 5.43 -6.64 3.53
C ARG A 120 6.56 -7.45 4.18
N GLY A 121 7.15 -6.96 5.25
CA GLY A 121 8.17 -7.70 5.99
C GLY A 121 7.64 -8.99 6.62
N ALA A 122 6.43 -8.96 7.16
CA ALA A 122 5.81 -10.12 7.81
C ALA A 122 5.49 -11.26 6.85
N ILE A 123 5.21 -10.98 5.56
CA ILE A 123 4.90 -12.00 4.56
C ILE A 123 6.03 -13.02 4.40
N ALA A 124 7.27 -12.62 4.62
CA ALA A 124 8.45 -13.46 4.50
C ALA A 124 8.36 -14.72 5.37
N GLN A 125 7.73 -14.62 6.54
CA GLN A 125 7.61 -15.75 7.49
C GLN A 125 6.79 -16.93 6.93
N PHE A 126 5.95 -16.66 5.92
CA PHE A 126 5.04 -17.63 5.33
C PHE A 126 5.42 -18.01 3.89
N SER A 127 6.54 -17.47 3.39
CA SER A 127 6.86 -17.55 1.96
C SER A 127 7.89 -18.64 1.61
N LYS A 128 8.62 -19.20 2.58
CA LYS A 128 9.73 -20.14 2.31
C LYS A 128 9.25 -21.36 1.53
N GLY A 129 9.80 -21.53 0.33
CA GLY A 129 9.44 -22.63 -0.58
C GLY A 129 8.02 -22.52 -1.14
N ALA A 130 7.26 -21.50 -0.81
CA ALA A 130 5.86 -21.35 -1.20
C ALA A 130 5.70 -20.89 -2.66
N ARG A 131 4.57 -21.25 -3.25
CA ARG A 131 4.00 -20.64 -4.43
C ARG A 131 3.11 -19.48 -3.97
N VAL A 132 3.45 -18.25 -4.33
CA VAL A 132 2.82 -17.01 -3.84
C VAL A 132 2.07 -16.32 -4.98
N LEU A 133 0.86 -15.85 -4.69
CA LEU A 133 0.07 -14.96 -5.56
C LEU A 133 -0.11 -13.62 -4.86
N ASP A 134 0.23 -12.54 -5.55
CA ASP A 134 0.06 -11.16 -5.11
C ASP A 134 -0.90 -10.45 -6.07
N LEU A 135 -2.15 -10.28 -5.63
CA LEU A 135 -3.22 -9.61 -6.37
C LEU A 135 -3.29 -8.13 -6.01
N CYS A 136 -3.31 -7.26 -7.02
CA CYS A 136 -3.16 -5.81 -6.91
C CYS A 136 -1.77 -5.46 -6.37
N CYS A 137 -0.74 -6.02 -7.00
CA CYS A 137 0.64 -6.00 -6.51
C CYS A 137 1.31 -4.62 -6.59
N TYR A 138 0.71 -3.65 -7.30
CA TYR A 138 1.27 -2.34 -7.57
C TYR A 138 2.73 -2.45 -8.07
N THR A 139 3.70 -1.85 -7.40
CA THR A 139 5.12 -1.91 -7.78
C THR A 139 5.87 -3.13 -7.24
N GLY A 140 5.14 -4.18 -6.81
CA GLY A 140 5.67 -5.49 -6.43
C GLY A 140 6.15 -5.58 -4.97
N GLY A 141 5.64 -4.76 -4.07
CA GLY A 141 6.14 -4.69 -2.70
C GLY A 141 6.05 -6.02 -1.94
N PHE A 142 4.89 -6.64 -1.86
CA PHE A 142 4.70 -7.95 -1.23
C PHE A 142 5.42 -9.06 -1.98
N SER A 143 5.32 -9.05 -3.32
CA SER A 143 5.97 -10.02 -4.18
C SER A 143 7.48 -10.10 -3.98
N LEU A 144 8.15 -8.94 -3.91
CA LEU A 144 9.60 -8.86 -3.73
C LEU A 144 10.01 -9.30 -2.33
N CYS A 145 9.25 -8.92 -1.29
CA CYS A 145 9.51 -9.40 0.06
C CYS A 145 9.33 -10.91 0.18
N ALA A 146 8.28 -11.48 -0.42
CA ALA A 146 8.07 -12.92 -0.46
C ALA A 146 9.25 -13.65 -1.14
N LYS A 147 9.75 -13.11 -2.27
CA LYS A 147 10.84 -13.73 -3.02
C LYS A 147 12.19 -13.59 -2.35
N ILE A 148 12.52 -12.39 -1.85
CA ILE A 148 13.88 -12.04 -1.39
C ILE A 148 14.08 -12.40 0.08
N LEU A 149 13.13 -11.98 0.94
CA LEU A 149 13.21 -12.20 2.37
C LEU A 149 12.64 -13.56 2.76
N GLY A 150 11.61 -14.00 2.06
CA GLY A 150 10.89 -15.23 2.37
C GLY A 150 11.31 -16.44 1.57
N GLU A 151 12.21 -16.32 0.60
CA GLU A 151 12.72 -17.43 -0.24
C GLU A 151 11.58 -18.20 -0.94
N ALA A 152 10.54 -17.49 -1.42
CA ALA A 152 9.46 -18.11 -2.17
C ALA A 152 9.98 -18.81 -3.45
N ASN A 153 9.47 -20.00 -3.75
CA ASN A 153 9.85 -20.72 -4.96
C ASN A 153 9.35 -20.00 -6.21
N ASP A 154 8.06 -19.71 -6.24
CA ASP A 154 7.38 -19.08 -7.36
C ASP A 154 6.51 -17.92 -6.84
N VAL A 155 6.57 -16.76 -7.52
CA VAL A 155 5.78 -15.59 -7.19
C VAL A 155 5.11 -15.07 -8.45
N THR A 156 3.80 -15.01 -8.44
CA THR A 156 2.98 -14.38 -9.49
C THR A 156 2.39 -13.08 -8.96
N SER A 157 2.66 -11.99 -9.67
CA SER A 157 2.28 -10.63 -9.33
C SER A 157 1.30 -10.10 -10.38
N VAL A 158 0.12 -9.68 -9.97
CA VAL A 158 -0.96 -9.26 -10.88
C VAL A 158 -1.39 -7.84 -10.54
N ASP A 159 -1.43 -6.97 -11.53
CA ASP A 159 -2.00 -5.64 -11.39
C ASP A 159 -2.68 -5.18 -12.69
N LEU A 160 -3.68 -4.32 -12.57
CA LEU A 160 -4.38 -3.71 -13.69
C LEU A 160 -3.61 -2.54 -14.30
N ASP A 161 -2.76 -1.89 -13.52
CA ASP A 161 -1.95 -0.76 -13.97
C ASP A 161 -0.67 -1.25 -14.65
N GLU A 162 -0.61 -1.07 -15.98
CA GLU A 162 0.55 -1.47 -16.79
C GLU A 162 1.84 -0.77 -16.36
N ALA A 163 1.77 0.51 -15.98
CA ALA A 163 2.92 1.27 -15.50
C ALA A 163 3.44 0.73 -14.18
N ALA A 164 2.54 0.36 -13.25
CA ALA A 164 2.89 -0.29 -12.00
C ALA A 164 3.55 -1.65 -12.23
N VAL A 165 3.02 -2.48 -13.13
CA VAL A 165 3.62 -3.76 -13.53
C VAL A 165 5.00 -3.57 -14.14
N ALA A 166 5.18 -2.56 -14.99
CA ALA A 166 6.48 -2.23 -15.57
C ALA A 166 7.48 -1.79 -14.48
N GLN A 167 7.04 -0.99 -13.50
CA GLN A 167 7.86 -0.61 -12.35
C GLN A 167 8.20 -1.81 -11.46
N ALA A 168 7.25 -2.73 -11.22
CA ALA A 168 7.50 -3.96 -10.48
C ALA A 168 8.58 -4.83 -11.14
N ARG A 169 8.59 -4.91 -12.48
CA ARG A 169 9.65 -5.59 -13.26
C ARG A 169 11.01 -4.90 -13.08
N ARG A 170 11.06 -3.55 -13.12
CA ARG A 170 12.30 -2.79 -12.83
C ARG A 170 12.80 -3.08 -11.42
N ASN A 171 11.91 -3.12 -10.45
CA ASN A 171 12.25 -3.43 -9.06
C ASN A 171 12.78 -4.88 -8.89
N ALA A 172 12.20 -5.85 -9.59
CA ALA A 172 12.71 -7.22 -9.60
C ALA A 172 14.14 -7.29 -10.20
N ASN A 173 14.37 -6.61 -11.32
CA ASN A 173 15.69 -6.53 -11.96
C ASN A 173 16.71 -5.83 -11.05
N LEU A 174 16.31 -4.76 -10.35
CA LEU A 174 17.16 -4.05 -9.38
C LEU A 174 17.65 -4.97 -8.25
N ASN A 175 16.84 -5.95 -7.87
CA ASN A 175 17.15 -6.96 -6.86
C ASN A 175 17.69 -8.28 -7.44
N GLN A 176 17.86 -8.38 -8.78
CA GLN A 176 18.37 -9.57 -9.47
C GLN A 176 17.53 -10.83 -9.22
N VAL A 177 16.22 -10.68 -9.08
CA VAL A 177 15.26 -11.79 -8.89
C VAL A 177 14.29 -11.90 -10.06
N ARG A 178 13.76 -13.11 -10.27
CA ARG A 178 12.74 -13.37 -11.28
C ARG A 178 11.41 -13.66 -10.61
N LEU A 179 10.37 -12.99 -11.11
CA LEU A 179 8.97 -13.18 -10.73
C LEU A 179 8.12 -13.19 -12.00
N ASN A 180 6.91 -13.76 -11.90
CA ASN A 180 5.92 -13.75 -12.97
C ASN A 180 5.05 -12.51 -12.81
N PHE A 181 5.05 -11.61 -13.80
CA PHE A 181 4.24 -10.40 -13.78
C PHE A 181 3.15 -10.48 -14.83
N VAL A 182 1.93 -10.23 -14.42
CA VAL A 182 0.72 -10.27 -15.24
C VAL A 182 0.02 -8.93 -15.19
N HIS A 183 -0.16 -8.29 -16.35
CA HIS A 183 -1.01 -7.12 -16.50
C HIS A 183 -2.44 -7.61 -16.74
N ALA A 184 -3.29 -7.56 -15.72
CA ALA A 184 -4.67 -8.01 -15.78
C ALA A 184 -5.51 -7.43 -14.64
N ASP A 185 -6.82 -7.36 -14.85
CA ASP A 185 -7.79 -7.12 -13.79
C ASP A 185 -7.81 -8.29 -12.80
N ALA A 186 -7.71 -8.01 -11.50
CA ALA A 186 -7.63 -9.01 -10.45
C ALA A 186 -8.86 -9.93 -10.39
N PHE A 187 -10.08 -9.41 -10.66
CA PHE A 187 -11.30 -10.22 -10.71
C PHE A 187 -11.26 -11.19 -11.88
N ALA A 188 -10.88 -10.70 -13.06
CA ALA A 188 -10.81 -11.51 -14.27
C ALA A 188 -9.73 -12.60 -14.14
N TYR A 189 -8.54 -12.22 -13.66
CA TYR A 189 -7.43 -13.14 -13.45
C TYR A 189 -7.79 -14.22 -12.43
N ALA A 190 -8.29 -13.83 -11.24
CA ALA A 190 -8.63 -14.79 -10.20
C ALA A 190 -9.74 -15.75 -10.64
N ARG A 191 -10.75 -15.27 -11.38
CA ARG A 191 -11.81 -16.12 -11.95
C ARG A 191 -11.25 -17.14 -12.94
N GLN A 192 -10.36 -16.71 -13.84
CA GLN A 192 -9.73 -17.60 -14.81
C GLN A 192 -8.86 -18.68 -14.12
N MET A 193 -8.06 -18.28 -13.12
CA MET A 193 -7.22 -19.22 -12.36
C MET A 193 -8.07 -20.21 -11.55
N TYR A 194 -9.18 -19.77 -11.00
CA TYR A 194 -10.13 -20.66 -10.31
C TYR A 194 -10.73 -21.71 -11.27
N GLN A 195 -11.13 -21.29 -12.48
CA GLN A 195 -11.62 -22.20 -13.52
C GLN A 195 -10.54 -23.20 -13.97
N ASN A 196 -9.29 -22.77 -14.03
CA ASN A 196 -8.13 -23.60 -14.35
C ASN A 196 -7.72 -24.54 -13.21
N LYS A 197 -8.38 -24.45 -12.03
CA LYS A 197 -8.06 -25.21 -10.80
C LYS A 197 -6.65 -24.93 -10.28
N GLU A 198 -6.13 -23.74 -10.55
CA GLU A 198 -4.86 -23.26 -9.99
C GLU A 198 -5.01 -22.95 -8.50
N SER A 199 -3.91 -23.14 -7.76
CA SER A 199 -3.88 -22.82 -6.33
C SER A 199 -2.49 -22.44 -5.85
N TRP A 200 -2.44 -21.66 -4.77
CA TRP A 200 -1.22 -21.12 -4.18
C TRP A 200 -1.15 -21.44 -2.68
N ASP A 201 0.08 -21.51 -2.15
CA ASP A 201 0.33 -21.74 -0.74
C ASP A 201 0.06 -20.48 0.08
N LEU A 202 0.29 -19.30 -0.55
CA LEU A 202 0.08 -17.99 0.02
C LEU A 202 -0.55 -17.08 -1.04
N VAL A 203 -1.66 -16.43 -0.68
CA VAL A 203 -2.32 -15.40 -1.50
C VAL A 203 -2.37 -14.10 -0.72
N VAL A 204 -1.86 -13.02 -1.31
CA VAL A 204 -1.99 -11.65 -0.86
C VAL A 204 -3.03 -10.95 -1.74
N LEU A 205 -3.92 -10.19 -1.12
CA LEU A 205 -4.91 -9.36 -1.78
C LEU A 205 -4.89 -7.96 -1.17
N ASP A 206 -4.30 -6.99 -1.89
CA ASP A 206 -4.21 -5.59 -1.44
C ASP A 206 -4.90 -4.66 -2.46
N PRO A 207 -6.24 -4.69 -2.54
CA PRO A 207 -6.98 -3.99 -3.57
C PRO A 207 -7.01 -2.48 -3.30
N PRO A 208 -7.27 -1.66 -4.34
CA PRO A 208 -7.53 -0.25 -4.16
C PRO A 208 -8.78 -0.03 -3.31
N LYS A 209 -8.94 1.18 -2.82
CA LYS A 209 -10.14 1.60 -2.10
C LYS A 209 -11.38 1.42 -2.98
N PHE A 210 -12.39 0.71 -2.48
CA PHE A 210 -13.67 0.51 -3.19
C PHE A 210 -14.81 1.36 -2.63
N ILE A 211 -14.68 1.90 -1.40
CA ILE A 211 -15.72 2.70 -0.77
C ILE A 211 -15.24 4.15 -0.71
N PHE A 212 -15.84 5.02 -1.51
CA PHE A 212 -15.46 6.42 -1.65
C PHE A 212 -16.44 7.38 -0.97
N THR A 213 -17.67 6.96 -0.76
CA THR A 213 -18.77 7.80 -0.32
C THR A 213 -19.51 7.16 0.85
N ARG A 214 -20.18 8.00 1.65
CA ARG A 214 -21.04 7.56 2.77
C ARG A 214 -22.49 7.29 2.33
N ASP A 215 -22.86 7.61 1.09
CA ASP A 215 -24.20 7.29 0.60
C ASP A 215 -24.42 5.77 0.58
N ALA A 216 -25.69 5.36 0.76
CA ALA A 216 -26.01 3.95 0.96
C ALA A 216 -25.68 3.09 -0.25
N HIS A 217 -25.87 3.61 -1.48
CA HIS A 217 -25.68 2.84 -2.71
C HIS A 217 -24.20 2.60 -3.00
N GLY A 218 -23.38 3.66 -3.07
CA GLY A 218 -21.93 3.53 -3.34
C GLY A 218 -21.17 2.80 -2.23
N ASN A 219 -21.65 2.92 -0.97
CA ASN A 219 -21.10 2.15 0.15
C ASN A 219 -21.42 0.65 -0.02
N TRP A 220 -22.66 0.31 -0.40
CA TRP A 220 -23.06 -1.09 -0.64
C TRP A 220 -22.28 -1.71 -1.79
N GLU A 221 -22.16 -1.05 -2.93
CA GLU A 221 -21.39 -1.54 -4.08
C GLU A 221 -19.91 -1.79 -3.73
N GLY A 222 -19.29 -0.86 -3.00
CA GLY A 222 -17.91 -1.02 -2.56
C GLY A 222 -17.73 -2.21 -1.62
N ARG A 223 -18.65 -2.44 -0.69
CA ARG A 223 -18.66 -3.61 0.20
C ARG A 223 -18.80 -4.90 -0.59
N GLN A 224 -19.69 -4.93 -1.59
CA GLN A 224 -19.89 -6.08 -2.44
C GLN A 224 -18.63 -6.43 -3.24
N LYS A 225 -17.92 -5.41 -3.79
CA LYS A 225 -16.63 -5.61 -4.48
C LYS A 225 -15.58 -6.23 -3.56
N TYR A 226 -15.49 -5.79 -2.29
CA TYR A 226 -14.62 -6.42 -1.31
C TYR A 226 -14.97 -7.89 -1.09
N GLU A 227 -16.26 -8.21 -0.91
CA GLU A 227 -16.73 -9.56 -0.68
C GLU A 227 -16.44 -10.48 -1.88
N ASP A 228 -16.76 -10.04 -3.09
CA ASP A 228 -16.59 -10.82 -4.31
C ASP A 228 -15.10 -11.08 -4.64
N LEU A 229 -14.24 -10.08 -4.50
CA LEU A 229 -12.82 -10.25 -4.77
C LEU A 229 -12.16 -11.13 -3.71
N ASN A 230 -12.52 -10.97 -2.44
CA ASN A 230 -12.06 -11.86 -1.38
C ASN A 230 -12.53 -13.31 -1.62
N GLN A 231 -13.76 -13.52 -2.08
CA GLN A 231 -14.25 -14.87 -2.43
C GLN A 231 -13.37 -15.51 -3.52
N LEU A 232 -13.09 -14.79 -4.61
CA LEU A 232 -12.24 -15.30 -5.68
C LEU A 232 -10.82 -15.61 -5.17
N ALA A 233 -10.22 -14.71 -4.40
CA ALA A 233 -8.87 -14.89 -3.86
C ALA A 233 -8.78 -16.08 -2.89
N ILE A 234 -9.75 -16.24 -1.96
CA ILE A 234 -9.82 -17.38 -1.04
C ILE A 234 -9.94 -18.70 -1.82
N GLY A 235 -10.68 -18.70 -2.94
CA GLY A 235 -10.83 -19.87 -3.81
C GLY A 235 -9.51 -20.35 -4.40
N LEU A 236 -8.51 -19.48 -4.48
CA LEU A 236 -7.17 -19.80 -5.01
C LEU A 236 -6.18 -20.27 -3.94
N VAL A 237 -6.54 -20.21 -2.66
CA VAL A 237 -5.66 -20.67 -1.58
C VAL A 237 -5.78 -22.18 -1.41
N LYS A 238 -4.67 -22.90 -1.37
CA LYS A 238 -4.65 -24.34 -1.02
C LYS A 238 -5.26 -24.58 0.36
N ALA A 239 -5.81 -25.76 0.61
CA ALA A 239 -6.19 -26.16 1.97
C ALA A 239 -4.97 -26.13 2.89
N GLY A 240 -5.08 -25.46 4.04
CA GLY A 240 -3.98 -25.20 4.97
C GLY A 240 -3.06 -24.02 4.56
N GLY A 241 -3.28 -23.42 3.41
CA GLY A 241 -2.53 -22.25 2.94
C GLY A 241 -2.89 -20.95 3.67
N ILE A 242 -2.12 -19.91 3.41
CA ILE A 242 -2.24 -18.61 4.06
C ILE A 242 -2.93 -17.61 3.12
N PHE A 243 -3.85 -16.85 3.69
CA PHE A 243 -4.53 -15.74 3.02
C PHE A 243 -4.29 -14.45 3.80
N VAL A 244 -3.80 -13.44 3.09
CA VAL A 244 -3.60 -12.09 3.61
C VAL A 244 -4.44 -11.14 2.78
N THR A 245 -5.35 -10.41 3.42
CA THR A 245 -6.22 -9.46 2.70
C THR A 245 -6.24 -8.11 3.37
N CYS A 246 -6.21 -7.05 2.55
CA CYS A 246 -6.12 -5.67 2.98
C CYS A 246 -7.36 -4.86 2.59
N SER A 247 -7.61 -3.81 3.34
CA SER A 247 -8.52 -2.74 2.97
C SER A 247 -7.99 -1.40 3.45
N CYS A 248 -7.85 -0.44 2.54
CA CYS A 248 -7.49 0.95 2.85
C CYS A 248 -8.71 1.88 2.89
N SER A 249 -9.95 1.37 2.93
CA SER A 249 -11.17 2.18 3.00
C SER A 249 -11.44 2.65 4.42
N GLY A 250 -11.24 3.93 4.72
CA GLY A 250 -11.53 4.52 6.04
C GLY A 250 -13.01 4.44 6.44
N LEU A 251 -13.92 4.28 5.48
CA LEU A 251 -15.37 4.12 5.71
C LEU A 251 -15.80 2.66 5.99
N LEU A 252 -14.86 1.72 6.05
CA LEU A 252 -15.10 0.33 6.39
C LEU A 252 -14.38 0.00 7.70
N SER A 253 -15.12 -0.35 8.75
CA SER A 253 -14.52 -0.76 10.01
C SER A 253 -13.76 -2.07 9.87
N LEU A 254 -12.89 -2.40 10.83
CA LEU A 254 -12.20 -3.69 10.86
C LEU A 254 -13.19 -4.83 11.01
N GLU A 255 -14.18 -4.67 11.88
CA GLU A 255 -15.24 -5.63 12.16
C GLU A 255 -16.08 -5.91 10.91
N ASP A 256 -16.51 -4.86 10.20
CA ASP A 256 -17.27 -5.01 8.96
C ASP A 256 -16.42 -5.68 7.88
N PHE A 257 -15.14 -5.29 7.73
CA PHE A 257 -14.25 -5.92 6.77
C PHE A 257 -14.09 -7.41 7.05
N GLU A 258 -13.85 -7.78 8.31
CA GLU A 258 -13.74 -9.18 8.73
C GLU A 258 -15.03 -9.97 8.41
N GLN A 259 -16.21 -9.38 8.66
CA GLN A 259 -17.49 -10.02 8.34
C GLN A 259 -17.65 -10.27 6.82
N HIS A 260 -17.24 -9.34 5.96
CA HIS A 260 -17.28 -9.55 4.51
C HIS A 260 -16.32 -10.66 4.06
N VAL A 261 -15.13 -10.73 4.65
CA VAL A 261 -14.16 -11.80 4.37
C VAL A 261 -14.65 -13.16 4.84
N ILE A 262 -15.30 -13.23 6.00
CA ILE A 262 -15.94 -14.46 6.53
C ILE A 262 -17.07 -14.91 5.58
N LYS A 263 -17.96 -14.01 5.16
CA LYS A 263 -19.03 -14.33 4.21
C LYS A 263 -18.49 -14.87 2.89
N ALA A 264 -17.42 -14.24 2.38
CA ALA A 264 -16.74 -14.69 1.17
C ALA A 264 -16.23 -16.14 1.30
N ALA A 265 -15.61 -16.49 2.42
CA ALA A 265 -15.14 -17.85 2.68
C ALA A 265 -16.31 -18.86 2.80
N HIS A 266 -17.37 -18.49 3.51
CA HIS A 266 -18.55 -19.35 3.69
C HIS A 266 -19.23 -19.68 2.36
N ARG A 267 -19.28 -18.76 1.39
CA ARG A 267 -19.79 -19.03 0.03
C ARG A 267 -19.02 -20.13 -0.71
N LEU A 268 -17.78 -20.37 -0.33
CA LEU A 268 -16.94 -21.44 -0.87
C LEU A 268 -16.95 -22.71 0.02
N ASN A 269 -17.77 -22.73 1.06
CA ASN A 269 -17.75 -23.76 2.09
C ASN A 269 -16.36 -23.94 2.74
N ARG A 270 -15.63 -22.81 2.91
CA ARG A 270 -14.31 -22.77 3.55
C ARG A 270 -14.36 -21.99 4.86
N ARG A 271 -13.41 -22.28 5.74
CA ARG A 271 -13.24 -21.60 7.03
C ARG A 271 -11.91 -20.88 7.09
N LEU A 272 -11.87 -19.79 7.85
CA LEU A 272 -10.68 -18.99 8.08
C LEU A 272 -10.30 -19.04 9.55
N GLN A 273 -9.05 -19.41 9.83
CA GLN A 273 -8.46 -19.26 11.16
C GLN A 273 -7.68 -17.95 11.18
N PHE A 274 -8.28 -16.86 11.63
CA PHE A 274 -7.59 -15.59 11.79
C PHE A 274 -6.58 -15.69 12.92
N PHE A 275 -5.30 -15.50 12.61
CA PHE A 275 -4.24 -15.54 13.58
C PHE A 275 -3.58 -14.18 13.82
N ASN A 276 -3.82 -13.19 12.95
CA ASN A 276 -3.36 -11.83 13.16
C ASN A 276 -4.29 -10.80 12.50
N ARG A 277 -4.28 -9.60 13.06
CA ARG A 277 -4.91 -8.39 12.53
C ARG A 277 -3.91 -7.27 12.67
N THR A 278 -3.50 -6.68 11.56
CA THR A 278 -2.52 -5.61 11.52
C THR A 278 -3.08 -4.37 10.84
N GLY A 279 -2.34 -3.31 10.88
CA GLY A 279 -2.65 -2.03 10.26
C GLY A 279 -1.42 -1.43 9.63
N PRO A 280 -1.36 -0.09 9.53
CA PRO A 280 -0.21 0.62 9.02
C PRO A 280 1.00 0.49 9.95
N GLY A 281 2.19 0.78 9.41
CA GLY A 281 3.41 0.85 10.19
C GLY A 281 3.35 1.92 11.32
N PRO A 282 4.23 1.82 12.33
CA PRO A 282 4.19 2.70 13.50
C PRO A 282 4.47 4.17 13.20
N ASP A 283 4.97 4.48 12.02
CA ASP A 283 5.14 5.83 11.47
C ASP A 283 3.85 6.44 10.90
N HIS A 284 2.73 5.75 11.03
CA HIS A 284 1.39 6.25 10.70
C HIS A 284 0.51 6.28 11.98
N PRO A 285 0.87 7.10 12.97
CA PRO A 285 0.13 7.16 14.23
C PRO A 285 -1.27 7.72 14.05
N VAL A 286 -2.16 7.35 14.97
CA VAL A 286 -3.53 7.85 15.03
C VAL A 286 -3.77 8.40 16.43
N TYR A 287 -4.21 9.65 16.54
CA TYR A 287 -4.63 10.21 17.82
C TYR A 287 -5.93 9.57 18.33
N SER A 288 -6.01 9.38 19.63
CA SER A 288 -7.20 8.80 20.28
C SER A 288 -8.48 9.63 20.11
N ASN A 289 -8.35 10.91 19.80
CA ASN A 289 -9.45 11.84 19.54
C ASN A 289 -9.71 12.10 18.04
N CYS A 290 -8.97 11.42 17.13
CA CYS A 290 -9.15 11.51 15.69
C CYS A 290 -9.01 10.10 15.07
N LEU A 291 -10.03 9.26 15.29
CA LEU A 291 -9.99 7.84 14.87
C LEU A 291 -10.19 7.65 13.36
N GLU A 292 -10.54 8.70 12.63
CA GLU A 292 -10.67 8.75 11.17
C GLU A 292 -9.37 8.37 10.47
N GLY A 293 -8.23 8.54 11.13
CA GLY A 293 -6.92 8.07 10.66
C GLY A 293 -6.77 6.54 10.57
N ARG A 294 -7.70 5.77 11.11
CA ARG A 294 -7.71 4.29 11.03
C ARG A 294 -8.25 3.83 9.68
N TYR A 295 -7.41 3.85 8.65
CA TYR A 295 -7.84 3.49 7.30
C TYR A 295 -7.37 2.11 6.84
N LEU A 296 -6.15 1.68 7.18
CA LEU A 296 -5.59 0.41 6.74
C LEU A 296 -5.92 -0.72 7.72
N LYS A 297 -6.46 -1.80 7.22
CA LYS A 297 -6.77 -3.05 7.91
C LYS A 297 -6.18 -4.20 7.12
N VAL A 298 -5.49 -5.12 7.79
CA VAL A 298 -4.93 -6.33 7.18
C VAL A 298 -5.31 -7.54 8.03
N LEU A 299 -5.96 -8.51 7.40
CA LEU A 299 -6.37 -9.76 8.02
C LEU A 299 -5.46 -10.89 7.56
N TRP A 300 -4.96 -11.65 8.50
CA TRP A 300 -4.08 -12.79 8.28
C TRP A 300 -4.81 -14.06 8.71
N SER A 301 -4.96 -14.99 7.81
CA SER A 301 -5.70 -16.22 8.09
C SER A 301 -5.08 -17.44 7.44
N ARG A 302 -5.32 -18.60 8.07
CA ARG A 302 -5.14 -19.91 7.46
C ARG A 302 -6.46 -20.36 6.89
N VAL A 303 -6.46 -20.87 5.67
CA VAL A 303 -7.67 -21.31 4.98
C VAL A 303 -7.83 -22.83 5.12
N THR A 304 -8.98 -23.28 5.66
CA THR A 304 -9.28 -24.70 5.88
C THR A 304 -10.57 -25.10 5.21
#